data_e84da0efe514bf0d4f1a172da0b0410f
#
_entry.id   e84da0efe514bf0d4f1a172da0b0410f
#
_cell.length_a   1.000
_cell.length_b   1.000
_cell.length_c   1.000
_cell.angle_alpha   90.00
_cell.angle_beta   90.00
_cell.angle_gamma   90.00
#
_symmetry.space_group_name_H-M   'P 1'
#
loop_
_entity.id
_entity.type
_entity.pdbx_description
1 polymer ?
#
loop_
_entity_poly.entity_id
_entity_poly.type
_entity_poly.pdbx_seq_one_letter_code
_entity_poly.pdbx_strand_id
1 'polypeptide(L)'
;VYSGHGSSELFEDFTRVATNASDDRECPEATANFTPCCRQAGRIARRRCAEPASAACEQEVDSAVQRFLEKGFPRGRKLFEDTTLNDWEGCGQLQNSFQPSSEYVPRLSAQYNLALGFDENGQPQRARLGLIGSSDGHQARPGSSYKESNRLLYTDHKDLGRKWLRPDLLKADRESSGFYYTGGLIAAHSQGRDRDAIWQALDSRNVYATSGDRILAWFDLLNAPSGPAPMGSETAMSDTPRFRVRALGALEQLPGCPDYAVAALGEERLESLCGGECYRPDGGRRKAITRIEIVRIRPQVRADEPVAPLVENQWQVFDCPARGEGCTVEFEDPEY
;
A
#
# COMPACT_ATOMS: atom_id res chain seq x y z
N VAL A 1 -5.87 -1.06 4.56
CA VAL A 1 -4.66 -0.26 4.32
C VAL A 1 -4.09 -0.53 2.94
N TYR A 2 -4.09 -1.79 2.50
CA TYR A 2 -3.66 -2.21 1.18
C TYR A 2 -4.82 -2.75 0.38
N SER A 3 -4.93 -2.33 -0.87
CA SER A 3 -5.84 -2.89 -1.86
C SER A 3 -5.19 -2.89 -3.24
N GLY A 4 -5.91 -3.28 -4.28
CA GLY A 4 -5.46 -3.16 -5.67
C GLY A 4 -5.19 -1.72 -6.11
N HIS A 5 -5.77 -0.74 -5.42
CA HIS A 5 -5.57 0.69 -5.68
C HIS A 5 -4.34 1.27 -4.98
N GLY A 6 -3.65 0.53 -4.16
CA GLY A 6 -2.44 0.94 -3.48
C GLY A 6 -2.56 1.00 -1.96
N SER A 7 -1.49 1.46 -1.30
CA SER A 7 -1.45 1.66 0.14
C SER A 7 -2.09 2.99 0.51
N SER A 8 -3.05 2.96 1.44
CA SER A 8 -3.65 4.13 2.08
C SER A 8 -3.22 4.27 3.54
N GLU A 9 -2.14 3.63 3.94
CA GLU A 9 -1.63 3.68 5.32
C GLU A 9 -0.84 4.94 5.60
N LEU A 10 0.25 5.12 4.85
CA LEU A 10 1.22 6.17 5.09
C LEU A 10 0.63 7.55 4.83
N PHE A 11 0.89 8.48 5.74
CA PHE A 11 0.69 9.90 5.51
C PHE A 11 1.94 10.51 4.89
N GLU A 12 1.79 11.02 3.67
CA GLU A 12 2.81 11.78 2.96
C GLU A 12 2.15 13.07 2.46
N ASP A 13 2.70 14.20 2.87
CA ASP A 13 2.14 15.51 2.48
C ASP A 13 2.62 15.89 1.08
N PHE A 14 1.79 15.59 0.09
CA PHE A 14 2.01 16.01 -1.28
C PHE A 14 0.68 16.32 -1.98
N THR A 15 0.77 17.05 -3.08
CA THR A 15 -0.39 17.41 -3.89
C THR A 15 -0.21 16.89 -5.32
N ARG A 16 -1.20 16.19 -5.85
CA ARG A 16 -1.21 15.71 -7.25
C ARG A 16 -1.52 16.82 -8.25
N VAL A 17 -2.49 17.63 -7.90
CA VAL A 17 -2.95 18.79 -8.64
C VAL A 17 -3.31 19.85 -7.61
N ALA A 18 -2.68 21.00 -7.68
CA ALA A 18 -3.02 22.15 -6.86
C ALA A 18 -4.20 22.89 -7.49
N THR A 19 -4.96 23.61 -6.65
CA THR A 19 -6.00 24.54 -7.08
C THR A 19 -5.62 25.91 -6.56
N ASN A 20 -5.57 26.91 -7.43
CA ASN A 20 -5.26 28.28 -7.06
C ASN A 20 -6.51 29.02 -6.54
N ALA A 21 -6.33 30.28 -6.14
CA ALA A 21 -7.43 31.10 -5.62
C ALA A 21 -8.55 31.37 -6.64
N SER A 22 -8.30 31.13 -7.94
CA SER A 22 -9.28 31.27 -9.04
C SER A 22 -9.96 29.94 -9.40
N ASP A 23 -9.72 28.89 -8.61
CA ASP A 23 -10.19 27.51 -8.87
C ASP A 23 -9.56 26.85 -10.13
N ASP A 24 -8.49 27.44 -10.67
CA ASP A 24 -7.74 26.85 -11.76
C ASP A 24 -6.79 25.77 -11.24
N ARG A 25 -6.63 24.71 -12.04
CA ARG A 25 -5.73 23.60 -11.71
C ARG A 25 -4.30 23.96 -12.06
N GLU A 26 -3.41 23.75 -11.11
CA GLU A 26 -1.97 23.96 -11.27
C GLU A 26 -1.20 22.65 -11.04
N CYS A 27 -0.08 22.52 -11.76
CA CYS A 27 0.83 21.40 -11.61
C CYS A 27 1.83 21.66 -10.49
N PRO A 28 1.75 20.95 -9.35
CA PRO A 28 2.63 21.21 -8.22
C PRO A 28 4.10 20.88 -8.54
N GLU A 29 5.00 21.37 -7.70
CA GLU A 29 6.40 20.96 -7.73
C GLU A 29 6.56 19.49 -7.33
N ALA A 30 7.59 18.83 -7.88
CA ALA A 30 7.96 17.49 -7.45
C ALA A 30 8.62 17.54 -6.06
N THR A 31 8.32 16.55 -5.22
CA THR A 31 9.05 16.31 -3.97
C THR A 31 10.07 15.19 -4.14
N ALA A 32 10.88 14.94 -3.10
CA ALA A 32 11.83 13.81 -3.10
C ALA A 32 11.15 12.45 -3.34
N ASN A 33 9.91 12.29 -2.87
CA ASN A 33 9.18 11.02 -2.90
C ASN A 33 8.03 10.99 -3.90
N PHE A 34 7.71 12.11 -4.55
CA PHE A 34 6.55 12.19 -5.43
C PHE A 34 6.78 13.13 -6.62
N THR A 35 6.52 12.63 -7.83
CA THR A 35 6.51 13.42 -9.06
C THR A 35 5.09 13.52 -9.62
N PRO A 36 4.47 14.71 -9.69
CA PRO A 36 3.18 14.88 -10.35
C PRO A 36 3.24 14.48 -11.83
N CYS A 37 2.24 13.75 -12.32
CA CYS A 37 2.25 13.29 -13.71
C CYS A 37 2.07 14.42 -14.74
N CYS A 38 1.50 15.55 -14.37
CA CYS A 38 1.50 16.74 -15.22
C CYS A 38 2.93 17.23 -15.51
N ARG A 39 3.86 17.19 -14.55
CA ARG A 39 5.27 17.49 -14.80
C ARG A 39 5.93 16.49 -15.70
N GLN A 40 5.62 15.21 -15.52
CA GLN A 40 6.15 14.17 -16.39
C GLN A 40 5.63 14.34 -17.83
N ALA A 41 4.37 14.75 -18.03
CA ALA A 41 3.86 15.10 -19.35
C ALA A 41 4.69 16.21 -20.01
N GLY A 42 5.04 17.26 -19.24
CA GLY A 42 5.93 18.32 -19.70
C GLY A 42 7.33 17.81 -20.06
N ARG A 43 7.92 16.91 -19.24
CA ARG A 43 9.22 16.29 -19.54
C ARG A 43 9.17 15.45 -20.82
N ILE A 44 8.09 14.71 -21.05
CA ILE A 44 7.90 13.93 -22.27
C ILE A 44 7.80 14.86 -23.49
N ALA A 45 7.04 15.94 -23.40
CA ALA A 45 6.96 16.95 -24.47
C ALA A 45 8.33 17.54 -24.77
N ARG A 46 9.09 17.95 -23.75
CA ARG A 46 10.44 18.52 -23.92
C ARG A 46 11.41 17.58 -24.62
N ARG A 47 11.38 16.29 -24.31
CA ARG A 47 12.22 15.28 -24.98
C ARG A 47 11.91 15.10 -26.46
N ARG A 48 10.76 15.56 -26.92
CA ARG A 48 10.30 15.47 -28.32
C ARG A 48 10.60 16.74 -29.13
N CYS A 49 10.95 17.83 -28.47
CA CYS A 49 11.32 19.06 -29.14
C CYS A 49 12.66 18.89 -29.90
N ALA A 50 12.74 19.41 -31.12
CA ALA A 50 13.98 19.46 -31.87
C ALA A 50 15.04 20.36 -31.20
N GLU A 51 14.57 21.44 -30.57
CA GLU A 51 15.40 22.38 -29.81
C GLU A 51 14.82 22.55 -28.39
N PRO A 52 15.23 21.71 -27.41
CA PRO A 52 14.65 21.68 -26.07
C PRO A 52 14.72 22.98 -25.25
N ALA A 53 15.62 23.89 -25.61
CA ALA A 53 15.80 25.21 -24.98
C ALA A 53 15.09 26.34 -25.69
N SER A 54 14.32 26.08 -26.76
CA SER A 54 13.66 27.13 -27.53
C SER A 54 12.35 27.58 -26.86
N ALA A 55 11.93 28.82 -27.10
CA ALA A 55 10.65 29.33 -26.64
C ALA A 55 9.44 28.55 -27.20
N ALA A 56 9.58 28.01 -28.41
CA ALA A 56 8.57 27.14 -29.01
C ALA A 56 8.44 25.82 -28.22
N CYS A 57 9.53 25.23 -27.76
CA CYS A 57 9.50 24.06 -26.92
C CYS A 57 8.86 24.34 -25.57
N GLU A 58 9.15 25.48 -24.93
CA GLU A 58 8.48 25.85 -23.68
C GLU A 58 6.95 25.92 -23.84
N GLN A 59 6.46 26.49 -24.93
CA GLN A 59 5.02 26.53 -25.22
C GLN A 59 4.42 25.13 -25.40
N GLU A 60 5.15 24.20 -26.02
CA GLU A 60 4.70 22.81 -26.14
C GLU A 60 4.65 22.10 -24.78
N VAL A 61 5.66 22.36 -23.94
CA VAL A 61 5.72 21.83 -22.56
C VAL A 61 4.52 22.33 -21.75
N ASP A 62 4.26 23.64 -21.74
CA ASP A 62 3.14 24.23 -21.02
C ASP A 62 1.80 23.69 -21.54
N SER A 63 1.68 23.59 -22.86
CA SER A 63 0.48 22.99 -23.48
C SER A 63 0.26 21.54 -23.08
N ALA A 64 1.33 20.76 -22.95
CA ALA A 64 1.22 19.35 -22.51
C ALA A 64 0.80 19.26 -21.03
N VAL A 65 1.36 20.11 -20.17
CA VAL A 65 0.98 20.22 -18.76
C VAL A 65 -0.49 20.57 -18.63
N GLN A 66 -0.96 21.63 -19.31
CA GLN A 66 -2.36 22.08 -19.25
C GLN A 66 -3.32 20.99 -19.74
N ARG A 67 -3.05 20.39 -20.89
CA ARG A 67 -3.85 19.27 -21.41
C ARG A 67 -3.90 18.07 -20.47
N PHE A 68 -2.82 17.81 -19.72
CA PHE A 68 -2.84 16.77 -18.72
C PHE A 68 -3.77 17.14 -17.55
N LEU A 69 -3.69 18.37 -17.06
CA LEU A 69 -4.55 18.87 -15.98
C LEU A 69 -6.04 18.84 -16.36
N GLU A 70 -6.36 19.22 -17.59
CA GLU A 70 -7.73 19.16 -18.10
C GLU A 70 -8.27 17.75 -18.21
N LYS A 71 -7.48 16.81 -18.75
CA LYS A 71 -7.91 15.41 -18.94
C LYS A 71 -7.92 14.62 -17.65
N GLY A 72 -7.10 14.99 -16.69
CA GLY A 72 -6.90 14.25 -15.45
C GLY A 72 -6.28 12.88 -15.66
N PHE A 73 -5.90 12.27 -14.55
CA PHE A 73 -5.39 10.90 -14.51
C PHE A 73 -6.59 9.91 -14.49
N PRO A 74 -6.64 8.81 -15.23
CA PRO A 74 -5.61 8.23 -16.11
C PRO A 74 -5.60 8.72 -17.57
N ARG A 75 -6.58 9.54 -17.99
CA ARG A 75 -6.71 9.99 -19.39
C ARG A 75 -5.54 10.83 -19.86
N GLY A 76 -4.89 11.55 -18.96
CA GLY A 76 -3.71 12.36 -19.25
C GLY A 76 -2.54 11.55 -19.82
N ARG A 77 -2.37 10.27 -19.43
CA ARG A 77 -1.35 9.38 -20.00
C ARG A 77 -1.55 9.11 -21.49
N LYS A 78 -2.75 9.27 -22.01
CA LYS A 78 -3.07 9.09 -23.44
C LYS A 78 -2.81 10.35 -24.28
N LEU A 79 -2.20 11.37 -23.72
CA LEU A 79 -1.75 12.55 -24.49
C LEU A 79 -0.72 12.20 -25.56
N PHE A 80 0.07 11.17 -25.30
CA PHE A 80 1.12 10.72 -26.20
C PHE A 80 0.87 9.23 -26.52
N GLU A 81 0.42 8.96 -27.75
CA GLU A 81 -0.03 7.62 -28.17
C GLU A 81 1.08 6.55 -28.18
N ASP A 82 2.32 6.99 -28.36
CA ASP A 82 3.51 6.17 -28.50
C ASP A 82 4.34 6.04 -27.21
N THR A 83 3.81 6.47 -26.05
CA THR A 83 4.49 6.31 -24.76
C THR A 83 4.21 4.96 -24.11
N THR A 84 5.22 4.47 -23.41
CA THR A 84 5.18 3.30 -22.54
C THR A 84 5.12 3.73 -21.08
N LEU A 85 4.91 2.80 -20.16
CA LEU A 85 4.97 3.08 -18.72
C LEU A 85 6.34 3.62 -18.28
N ASN A 86 7.43 3.19 -18.94
CA ASN A 86 8.77 3.67 -18.63
C ASN A 86 8.93 5.17 -18.92
N ASP A 87 8.24 5.70 -19.92
CA ASP A 87 8.30 7.13 -20.24
C ASP A 87 7.67 8.00 -19.15
N TRP A 88 6.75 7.41 -18.38
CA TRP A 88 6.08 8.09 -17.27
C TRP A 88 6.82 7.99 -15.93
N GLU A 89 7.93 7.21 -15.86
CA GLU A 89 8.91 7.20 -14.75
C GLU A 89 8.28 7.04 -13.36
N GLY A 90 7.16 6.31 -13.25
CA GLY A 90 6.48 6.12 -11.97
C GLY A 90 5.83 7.38 -11.40
N CYS A 91 5.59 8.42 -12.22
CA CYS A 91 4.89 9.63 -11.76
C CYS A 91 3.53 9.30 -11.14
N GLY A 92 3.09 10.14 -10.23
CA GLY A 92 1.82 9.97 -9.51
C GLY A 92 1.86 8.88 -8.44
N GLN A 93 3.04 8.35 -8.15
CA GLN A 93 3.29 7.30 -7.17
C GLN A 93 4.32 7.73 -6.15
N LEU A 94 4.17 7.27 -4.91
CA LEU A 94 5.18 7.46 -3.88
C LEU A 94 6.39 6.57 -4.16
N GLN A 95 7.61 7.15 -4.12
CA GLN A 95 8.85 6.43 -4.40
C GLN A 95 9.32 5.59 -3.22
N ASN A 96 8.99 6.00 -2.00
CA ASN A 96 9.33 5.33 -0.75
C ASN A 96 8.26 4.34 -0.28
N SER A 97 7.18 4.16 -1.03
CA SER A 97 6.13 3.19 -0.72
C SER A 97 6.33 1.90 -1.50
N PHE A 98 6.19 0.78 -0.83
CA PHE A 98 6.24 -0.55 -1.47
C PHE A 98 5.26 -0.67 -2.63
N GLN A 99 4.09 -0.08 -2.49
CA GLN A 99 3.09 -0.11 -3.53
C GLN A 99 2.73 1.31 -3.96
N PRO A 100 2.93 1.61 -5.23
CA PRO A 100 2.49 2.86 -5.80
C PRO A 100 0.98 3.04 -5.64
N SER A 101 0.57 4.19 -5.15
CA SER A 101 -0.85 4.52 -5.02
C SER A 101 -1.34 5.31 -6.22
N SER A 102 -2.34 4.78 -6.93
CA SER A 102 -3.01 5.51 -8.02
C SER A 102 -4.04 6.53 -7.53
N GLU A 103 -4.60 6.26 -6.35
CA GLU A 103 -5.71 7.03 -5.78
C GLU A 103 -5.37 7.66 -4.42
N TYR A 104 -4.08 7.77 -4.11
CA TYR A 104 -3.65 8.29 -2.81
C TYR A 104 -4.07 9.75 -2.61
N VAL A 105 -4.69 10.02 -1.48
CA VAL A 105 -5.03 11.35 -0.98
C VAL A 105 -4.49 11.45 0.46
N PRO A 106 -3.58 12.39 0.77
CA PRO A 106 -2.94 12.48 2.09
C PRO A 106 -3.91 12.43 3.26
N ARG A 107 -4.97 13.24 3.21
CA ARG A 107 -5.99 13.32 4.27
C ARG A 107 -6.88 12.09 4.42
N LEU A 108 -6.83 11.15 3.47
CA LEU A 108 -7.55 9.88 3.55
C LEU A 108 -6.68 8.72 4.02
N SER A 109 -5.39 8.97 4.30
CA SER A 109 -4.51 7.94 4.85
C SER A 109 -4.94 7.51 6.26
N ALA A 110 -4.69 6.26 6.60
CA ALA A 110 -5.02 5.72 7.92
C ALA A 110 -4.27 6.47 9.03
N GLN A 111 -3.00 6.78 8.81
CA GLN A 111 -2.17 7.52 9.77
C GLN A 111 -2.71 8.94 10.03
N TYR A 112 -3.12 9.66 8.97
CA TYR A 112 -3.75 10.98 9.14
C TYR A 112 -5.01 10.88 9.98
N ASN A 113 -5.89 9.93 9.66
CA ASN A 113 -7.15 9.74 10.38
C ASN A 113 -6.94 9.31 11.83
N LEU A 114 -5.90 8.54 12.15
CA LEU A 114 -5.55 8.18 13.53
C LEU A 114 -5.02 9.38 14.33
N ALA A 115 -4.43 10.38 13.67
CA ALA A 115 -3.95 11.60 14.29
C ALA A 115 -5.05 12.66 14.50
N LEU A 116 -6.22 12.53 13.84
CA LEU A 116 -7.35 13.42 14.09
C LEU A 116 -7.90 13.22 15.50
N GLY A 117 -8.04 14.31 16.24
CA GLY A 117 -8.64 14.35 17.58
C GLY A 117 -9.98 15.05 17.63
N PHE A 118 -10.40 15.70 16.54
CA PHE A 118 -11.61 16.53 16.45
C PHE A 118 -12.31 16.33 15.12
N ASP A 119 -13.64 16.49 15.12
CA ASP A 119 -14.46 16.53 13.91
C ASP A 119 -14.42 17.92 13.23
N GLU A 120 -15.13 18.06 12.11
CA GLU A 120 -15.24 19.31 11.36
C GLU A 120 -15.89 20.47 12.13
N ASN A 121 -16.62 20.18 13.22
CA ASN A 121 -17.25 21.14 14.11
C ASN A 121 -16.39 21.45 15.34
N GLY A 122 -15.17 20.90 15.42
CA GLY A 122 -14.27 21.05 16.55
C GLY A 122 -14.68 20.26 17.79
N GLN A 123 -15.56 19.24 17.63
CA GLN A 123 -15.92 18.37 18.74
C GLN A 123 -14.90 17.22 18.85
N PRO A 124 -14.51 16.84 20.09
CA PRO A 124 -13.60 15.74 20.29
C PRO A 124 -14.10 14.46 19.61
N GLN A 125 -13.29 13.95 18.70
CA GLN A 125 -13.55 12.68 18.01
C GLN A 125 -12.23 11.96 17.78
N ARG A 126 -12.20 10.67 18.06
CA ARG A 126 -11.00 9.86 17.86
C ARG A 126 -11.31 8.62 17.03
N ALA A 127 -10.58 8.44 15.96
CA ALA A 127 -10.67 7.23 15.18
C ALA A 127 -10.03 6.05 15.94
N ARG A 128 -10.74 4.92 16.00
CA ARG A 128 -10.27 3.66 16.59
C ARG A 128 -10.29 2.59 15.51
N LEU A 129 -9.28 2.61 14.67
CA LEU A 129 -9.22 1.75 13.49
C LEU A 129 -8.43 0.48 13.75
N GLY A 130 -8.97 -0.66 13.29
CA GLY A 130 -8.19 -1.85 13.02
C GLY A 130 -7.65 -1.77 11.58
N LEU A 131 -6.35 -2.00 11.38
CA LEU A 131 -5.74 -1.90 10.07
C LEU A 131 -5.73 -3.25 9.38
N ILE A 132 -6.34 -3.32 8.22
CA ILE A 132 -6.45 -4.54 7.41
C ILE A 132 -5.94 -4.28 5.99
N GLY A 133 -5.63 -5.34 5.26
CA GLY A 133 -5.23 -5.29 3.86
C GLY A 133 -5.99 -6.30 3.02
N SER A 134 -6.06 -6.02 1.72
CA SER A 134 -6.69 -6.89 0.74
C SER A 134 -5.93 -6.81 -0.59
N SER A 135 -6.03 -7.86 -1.39
CA SER A 135 -5.51 -7.85 -2.76
C SER A 135 -6.42 -7.11 -3.74
N ASP A 136 -7.64 -6.75 -3.33
CA ASP A 136 -8.69 -6.21 -4.20
C ASP A 136 -9.05 -7.14 -5.38
N GLY A 137 -8.79 -8.42 -5.21
CA GLY A 137 -9.05 -9.45 -6.21
C GLY A 137 -10.55 -9.74 -6.34
N HIS A 138 -11.12 -9.46 -7.53
CA HIS A 138 -12.56 -9.65 -7.81
C HIS A 138 -12.92 -11.09 -8.24
N GLN A 139 -12.01 -12.04 -8.06
CA GLN A 139 -12.16 -13.42 -8.49
C GLN A 139 -12.52 -14.38 -7.35
N ALA A 140 -12.92 -13.87 -6.18
CA ALA A 140 -13.15 -14.66 -4.97
C ALA A 140 -11.95 -15.56 -4.56
N ARG A 141 -10.73 -15.09 -4.83
CA ARG A 141 -9.46 -15.76 -4.50
C ARG A 141 -8.61 -14.85 -3.62
N PRO A 142 -8.78 -14.87 -2.31
CA PRO A 142 -8.04 -14.01 -1.39
C PRO A 142 -6.52 -14.19 -1.56
N GLY A 143 -5.79 -13.07 -1.66
CA GLY A 143 -4.34 -13.07 -1.79
C GLY A 143 -3.81 -13.58 -3.14
N SER A 144 -4.67 -13.81 -4.13
CA SER A 144 -4.28 -14.38 -5.45
C SER A 144 -3.45 -13.42 -6.30
N SER A 145 -3.51 -12.13 -6.07
CA SER A 145 -2.79 -11.11 -6.86
C SER A 145 -1.31 -11.01 -6.52
N TYR A 146 -0.85 -11.63 -5.44
CA TYR A 146 0.57 -11.73 -5.12
C TYR A 146 1.19 -12.90 -5.88
N LYS A 147 2.06 -12.55 -6.83
CA LYS A 147 2.84 -13.50 -7.61
C LYS A 147 4.27 -13.01 -7.72
N GLU A 148 5.22 -13.88 -7.49
CA GLU A 148 6.64 -13.58 -7.70
C GLU A 148 6.97 -13.50 -9.18
N SER A 149 6.19 -14.20 -10.02
CA SER A 149 6.30 -14.20 -11.47
C SER A 149 4.93 -14.00 -12.13
N ASN A 150 4.93 -13.55 -13.38
CA ASN A 150 3.72 -13.42 -14.21
C ASN A 150 2.59 -12.57 -13.61
N ARG A 151 2.90 -11.55 -12.81
CA ARG A 151 1.90 -10.70 -12.13
C ARG A 151 0.79 -10.21 -13.05
N LEU A 152 1.12 -9.83 -14.30
CA LEU A 152 0.16 -9.33 -15.28
C LEU A 152 -0.85 -10.39 -15.73
N LEU A 153 -0.49 -11.68 -15.70
CA LEU A 153 -1.39 -12.76 -16.09
C LEU A 153 -2.45 -13.08 -15.04
N TYR A 154 -2.18 -12.74 -13.79
CA TYR A 154 -2.99 -13.14 -12.64
C TYR A 154 -3.68 -11.98 -11.95
N THR A 155 -3.70 -10.80 -12.57
CA THR A 155 -4.52 -9.66 -12.14
C THR A 155 -5.98 -9.89 -12.51
N ASP A 156 -6.90 -9.17 -11.88
CA ASP A 156 -8.33 -9.20 -12.17
C ASP A 156 -8.68 -8.80 -13.60
N HIS A 157 -7.76 -8.17 -14.28
CA HIS A 157 -7.89 -7.77 -15.69
C HIS A 157 -7.55 -8.90 -16.67
N LYS A 158 -7.29 -10.12 -16.20
CA LYS A 158 -7.25 -11.28 -17.09
C LYS A 158 -8.61 -11.39 -17.78
N ASP A 159 -8.59 -11.32 -19.08
CA ASP A 159 -9.79 -11.34 -19.91
C ASP A 159 -10.60 -12.62 -19.69
N LEU A 160 -11.64 -12.55 -18.90
CA LEU A 160 -12.58 -13.64 -18.65
C LEU A 160 -13.50 -13.92 -19.86
N GLY A 161 -13.02 -13.65 -21.08
CA GLY A 161 -13.80 -13.86 -22.31
C GLY A 161 -14.77 -12.73 -22.62
N ARG A 162 -14.67 -11.59 -21.96
CA ARG A 162 -15.45 -10.39 -22.29
C ARG A 162 -14.89 -9.68 -23.53
N LYS A 163 -14.80 -10.39 -24.65
CA LYS A 163 -14.33 -9.88 -25.94
C LYS A 163 -15.13 -8.69 -26.50
N TRP A 164 -16.24 -8.33 -25.88
CA TRP A 164 -17.12 -7.24 -26.29
C TRP A 164 -16.85 -5.90 -25.60
N LEU A 165 -16.04 -5.86 -24.54
CA LEU A 165 -15.59 -4.62 -23.90
C LEU A 165 -14.32 -4.15 -24.61
N ARG A 166 -14.36 -2.98 -25.21
CA ARG A 166 -13.31 -2.29 -25.97
C ARG A 166 -11.87 -2.68 -25.56
N PRO A 167 -11.12 -3.41 -26.40
CA PRO A 167 -9.79 -3.94 -26.05
C PRO A 167 -8.75 -2.86 -25.75
N ASP A 168 -8.88 -1.70 -26.38
CA ASP A 168 -7.97 -0.55 -26.30
C ASP A 168 -8.05 0.22 -24.98
N LEU A 169 -9.22 0.30 -24.36
CA LEU A 169 -9.38 0.89 -23.02
C LEU A 169 -8.83 -0.02 -21.93
N LEU A 170 -9.00 -1.32 -22.10
CA LEU A 170 -8.56 -2.33 -21.13
C LEU A 170 -7.04 -2.56 -21.14
N LYS A 171 -6.38 -2.34 -22.29
CA LYS A 171 -4.94 -2.64 -22.43
C LYS A 171 -4.07 -1.69 -21.62
N ALA A 172 -4.37 -0.38 -21.62
CA ALA A 172 -3.63 0.60 -20.85
C ALA A 172 -3.89 0.44 -19.33
N ASP A 173 -5.11 0.05 -18.95
CA ASP A 173 -5.47 -0.19 -17.57
C ASP A 173 -4.86 -1.50 -17.03
N ARG A 174 -4.68 -2.52 -17.88
CA ARG A 174 -3.99 -3.77 -17.53
C ARG A 174 -2.53 -3.56 -17.18
N GLU A 175 -1.81 -2.79 -17.97
CA GLU A 175 -0.40 -2.51 -17.74
C GLU A 175 -0.17 -1.74 -16.43
N SER A 176 -1.07 -0.81 -16.11
CA SER A 176 -0.99 -0.04 -14.86
C SER A 176 -1.47 -0.83 -13.65
N SER A 177 -2.52 -1.61 -13.76
CA SER A 177 -3.10 -2.35 -12.63
C SER A 177 -2.20 -3.46 -12.11
N GLY A 178 -1.37 -4.08 -12.97
CA GLY A 178 -0.39 -5.08 -12.56
C GLY A 178 0.60 -4.59 -11.49
N PHE A 179 0.81 -3.27 -11.39
CA PHE A 179 1.63 -2.66 -10.36
C PHE A 179 0.87 -2.37 -9.05
N TYR A 180 -0.46 -2.32 -9.10
CA TYR A 180 -1.30 -1.94 -7.97
C TYR A 180 -1.77 -3.13 -7.14
N TYR A 181 -1.74 -4.34 -7.70
CA TYR A 181 -2.15 -5.52 -6.95
C TYR A 181 -1.03 -5.99 -6.01
N THR A 182 -1.28 -5.83 -4.74
CA THR A 182 -0.51 -6.51 -3.70
C THR A 182 -1.15 -7.87 -3.45
N GLY A 183 -0.46 -8.81 -2.92
CA GLY A 183 -1.08 -10.00 -2.33
C GLY A 183 -1.69 -9.71 -0.97
N GLY A 184 -2.24 -8.50 -0.78
CA GLY A 184 -2.73 -8.03 0.52
C GLY A 184 -3.66 -9.02 1.18
N LEU A 185 -3.38 -9.35 2.43
CA LEU A 185 -4.22 -10.18 3.29
C LEU A 185 -4.33 -9.56 4.67
N ILE A 186 -5.47 -9.81 5.30
CA ILE A 186 -5.63 -9.62 6.73
C ILE A 186 -5.07 -10.85 7.46
N ALA A 187 -4.34 -10.62 8.53
CA ALA A 187 -3.99 -11.62 9.52
C ALA A 187 -4.70 -11.30 10.83
N ALA A 188 -5.29 -12.30 11.47
CA ALA A 188 -6.03 -12.17 12.71
C ALA A 188 -5.43 -13.09 13.79
N HIS A 189 -5.14 -12.54 14.96
CA HIS A 189 -4.77 -13.32 16.14
C HIS A 189 -6.04 -13.86 16.80
N SER A 190 -6.45 -15.04 16.41
CA SER A 190 -7.67 -15.68 16.86
C SER A 190 -7.37 -16.91 17.73
N GLN A 191 -8.21 -17.17 18.73
CA GLN A 191 -8.11 -18.35 19.59
C GLN A 191 -8.59 -19.63 18.88
N GLY A 192 -9.29 -19.50 17.76
CA GLY A 192 -9.82 -20.61 16.97
C GLY A 192 -9.99 -20.24 15.50
N ARG A 193 -10.50 -21.19 14.71
CA ARG A 193 -10.79 -21.00 13.29
C ARG A 193 -12.28 -20.95 12.98
N ASP A 194 -13.11 -21.00 14.02
CA ASP A 194 -14.54 -20.81 13.90
C ASP A 194 -14.90 -19.33 13.68
N ARG A 195 -16.13 -19.12 13.27
CA ARG A 195 -16.62 -17.79 12.92
C ARG A 195 -16.54 -16.80 14.08
N ASP A 196 -16.90 -17.25 15.28
CA ASP A 196 -17.00 -16.38 16.45
C ASP A 196 -15.62 -15.97 16.94
N ALA A 197 -14.66 -16.90 16.96
CA ALA A 197 -13.26 -16.61 17.31
C ALA A 197 -12.61 -15.63 16.33
N ILE A 198 -12.86 -15.79 15.03
CA ILE A 198 -12.36 -14.85 14.00
C ILE A 198 -13.03 -13.49 14.15
N TRP A 199 -14.34 -13.47 14.40
CA TRP A 199 -15.07 -12.22 14.62
C TRP A 199 -14.54 -11.46 15.84
N GLN A 200 -14.29 -12.14 16.95
CA GLN A 200 -13.70 -11.53 18.15
C GLN A 200 -12.34 -10.91 17.88
N ALA A 201 -11.49 -11.55 17.09
CA ALA A 201 -10.20 -10.98 16.71
C ALA A 201 -10.34 -9.70 15.86
N LEU A 202 -11.30 -9.66 14.95
CA LEU A 202 -11.65 -8.48 14.16
C LEU A 202 -12.21 -7.34 15.03
N ASP A 203 -13.15 -7.64 15.88
CA ASP A 203 -13.83 -6.68 16.76
C ASP A 203 -12.87 -6.05 17.78
N SER A 204 -11.97 -6.86 18.35
CA SER A 204 -10.90 -6.40 19.23
C SER A 204 -9.73 -5.75 18.51
N ARG A 205 -9.74 -5.66 17.17
CA ARG A 205 -8.65 -5.11 16.33
C ARG A 205 -7.32 -5.85 16.49
N ASN A 206 -7.35 -7.08 16.97
CA ASN A 206 -6.16 -7.92 17.08
C ASN A 206 -5.78 -8.52 15.70
N VAL A 207 -5.53 -7.61 14.77
CA VAL A 207 -5.33 -7.87 13.34
C VAL A 207 -4.20 -7.03 12.79
N TYR A 208 -3.60 -7.49 11.70
CA TYR A 208 -2.65 -6.72 10.92
C TYR A 208 -2.76 -7.07 9.44
N ALA A 209 -2.09 -6.31 8.59
CA ALA A 209 -2.08 -6.50 7.15
C ALA A 209 -0.72 -6.99 6.67
N THR A 210 -0.72 -7.81 5.61
CA THR A 210 0.48 -8.11 4.81
C THR A 210 0.27 -7.65 3.39
N SER A 211 1.31 -7.15 2.74
CA SER A 211 1.24 -6.61 1.38
C SER A 211 1.78 -7.56 0.31
N GLY A 212 2.16 -8.75 0.68
CA GLY A 212 2.73 -9.76 -0.21
C GLY A 212 3.19 -10.96 0.59
N ASP A 213 4.39 -10.92 1.07
CA ASP A 213 4.92 -11.95 1.95
C ASP A 213 4.09 -12.06 3.23
N ARG A 214 3.65 -13.28 3.54
CA ARG A 214 2.75 -13.56 4.67
C ARG A 214 3.56 -13.73 5.95
N ILE A 215 4.16 -12.63 6.41
CA ILE A 215 4.90 -12.60 7.68
C ILE A 215 3.93 -12.79 8.85
N LEU A 216 4.44 -13.33 9.96
CA LEU A 216 3.74 -13.33 11.24
C LEU A 216 4.29 -12.17 12.08
N ALA A 217 3.39 -11.36 12.63
CA ALA A 217 3.76 -10.19 13.43
C ALA A 217 2.97 -10.14 14.75
N TRP A 218 3.63 -9.75 15.82
CA TRP A 218 3.07 -9.46 17.14
C TRP A 218 3.58 -8.12 17.60
N PHE A 219 2.70 -7.36 18.23
CA PHE A 219 3.03 -6.07 18.82
C PHE A 219 2.34 -5.98 20.18
N ASP A 220 3.10 -6.02 21.24
CA ASP A 220 2.61 -6.08 22.61
C ASP A 220 3.09 -4.87 23.41
N LEU A 221 2.20 -4.29 24.22
CA LEU A 221 2.54 -3.39 25.31
C LEU A 221 2.81 -4.25 26.55
N LEU A 222 4.05 -4.19 27.07
CA LEU A 222 4.52 -5.13 28.10
C LEU A 222 4.09 -4.79 29.51
N ASN A 223 3.86 -3.51 29.80
CA ASN A 223 3.63 -2.99 31.15
C ASN A 223 2.29 -2.25 31.30
N ALA A 224 1.26 -2.68 30.57
CA ALA A 224 -0.07 -2.17 30.82
C ALA A 224 -0.54 -2.53 32.25
N PRO A 225 -1.36 -1.69 32.90
CA PRO A 225 -1.77 -1.88 34.31
C PRO A 225 -2.43 -3.23 34.59
N SER A 226 -3.09 -3.82 33.61
CA SER A 226 -3.74 -5.15 33.72
C SER A 226 -2.87 -6.32 33.24
N GLY A 227 -1.59 -6.10 32.98
CA GLY A 227 -0.67 -7.07 32.35
C GLY A 227 -0.48 -6.83 30.85
N PRO A 228 0.38 -7.58 30.18
CA PRO A 228 0.70 -7.37 28.78
C PRO A 228 -0.55 -7.30 27.90
N ALA A 229 -0.59 -6.30 27.01
CA ALA A 229 -1.71 -6.04 26.13
C ALA A 229 -1.28 -6.21 24.66
N PRO A 230 -1.99 -7.02 23.85
CA PRO A 230 -1.65 -7.28 22.45
C PRO A 230 -2.01 -6.11 21.54
N MET A 231 -1.59 -6.17 20.27
CA MET A 231 -2.02 -5.23 19.24
C MET A 231 -3.55 -5.07 19.19
N GLY A 232 -4.02 -3.88 18.86
CA GLY A 232 -5.45 -3.53 18.88
C GLY A 232 -5.98 -3.10 20.24
N SER A 233 -5.22 -3.34 21.32
CA SER A 233 -5.61 -2.91 22.66
C SER A 233 -5.60 -1.40 22.83
N GLU A 234 -6.42 -0.94 23.78
CA GLU A 234 -6.47 0.44 24.22
C GLU A 234 -6.39 0.46 25.75
N THR A 235 -5.46 1.21 26.29
CA THR A 235 -5.24 1.30 27.72
C THR A 235 -4.70 2.68 28.12
N ALA A 236 -5.05 3.15 29.30
CA ALA A 236 -4.44 4.32 29.91
C ALA A 236 -3.16 3.90 30.63
N MET A 237 -2.13 4.71 30.49
CA MET A 237 -0.82 4.49 31.13
C MET A 237 -0.48 5.67 32.03
N SER A 238 0.20 5.41 33.15
CA SER A 238 0.86 6.42 34.00
C SER A 238 2.38 6.33 33.91
N ASP A 239 2.88 5.18 33.52
CA ASP A 239 4.31 4.90 33.40
C ASP A 239 4.72 4.90 31.94
N THR A 240 6.01 5.11 31.66
CA THR A 240 6.57 5.01 30.33
C THR A 240 6.19 3.68 29.67
N PRO A 241 5.48 3.71 28.53
CA PRO A 241 5.07 2.48 27.86
C PRO A 241 6.28 1.71 27.32
N ARG A 242 6.28 0.39 27.55
CA ARG A 242 7.30 -0.53 27.03
C ARG A 242 6.67 -1.50 26.05
N PHE A 243 7.25 -1.57 24.88
CA PHE A 243 6.72 -2.36 23.78
C PHE A 243 7.65 -3.49 23.39
N ARG A 244 7.05 -4.55 22.84
CA ARG A 244 7.77 -5.62 22.13
C ARG A 244 7.13 -5.83 20.77
N VAL A 245 7.96 -5.79 19.72
CA VAL A 245 7.59 -6.24 18.39
C VAL A 245 8.32 -7.53 18.07
N ARG A 246 7.60 -8.50 17.56
CA ARG A 246 8.16 -9.74 17.05
C ARG A 246 7.62 -9.98 15.64
N ALA A 247 8.51 -10.22 14.69
CA ALA A 247 8.18 -10.59 13.32
C ALA A 247 8.88 -11.91 12.95
N LEU A 248 8.16 -12.76 12.22
CA LEU A 248 8.67 -14.02 11.70
C LEU A 248 8.41 -14.05 10.18
N GLY A 249 9.45 -14.34 9.41
CA GLY A 249 9.39 -14.31 7.95
C GLY A 249 8.38 -15.28 7.34
N ALA A 250 7.89 -14.95 6.17
CA ALA A 250 7.05 -15.86 5.39
C ALA A 250 7.83 -17.11 5.01
N LEU A 251 7.12 -18.22 4.87
CA LEU A 251 7.71 -19.42 4.33
C LEU A 251 8.14 -19.22 2.87
N GLU A 252 9.33 -19.63 2.53
CA GLU A 252 9.78 -19.70 1.14
C GLU A 252 8.93 -20.69 0.37
N GLN A 253 8.65 -20.36 -0.87
CA GLN A 253 7.82 -21.16 -1.75
C GLN A 253 8.62 -21.59 -2.98
N LEU A 254 8.57 -22.87 -3.30
CA LEU A 254 9.10 -23.43 -4.53
C LEU A 254 7.99 -23.53 -5.58
N PRO A 255 8.31 -23.36 -6.86
CA PRO A 255 7.34 -23.60 -7.93
C PRO A 255 6.92 -25.07 -7.94
N GLY A 256 5.68 -25.31 -8.39
CA GLY A 256 5.06 -26.61 -8.49
C GLY A 256 3.95 -26.84 -7.48
N CYS A 257 2.94 -27.61 -7.87
CA CYS A 257 1.84 -27.96 -6.99
C CYS A 257 2.27 -28.96 -5.91
N PRO A 258 1.76 -28.84 -4.68
CA PRO A 258 1.97 -29.86 -3.66
C PRO A 258 1.38 -31.21 -4.10
N ASP A 259 2.08 -32.31 -3.78
CA ASP A 259 1.67 -33.66 -4.16
C ASP A 259 0.25 -34.02 -3.72
N TYR A 260 -0.18 -33.57 -2.54
CA TYR A 260 -1.53 -33.81 -2.05
C TYR A 260 -2.59 -33.07 -2.91
N ALA A 261 -2.26 -31.91 -3.48
CA ALA A 261 -3.16 -31.18 -4.36
C ALA A 261 -3.26 -31.85 -5.73
N VAL A 262 -2.14 -32.37 -6.25
CA VAL A 262 -2.13 -33.16 -7.50
C VAL A 262 -2.93 -34.45 -7.31
N ALA A 263 -2.73 -35.14 -6.22
CA ALA A 263 -3.49 -36.37 -5.93
C ALA A 263 -4.99 -36.13 -5.75
N ALA A 264 -5.39 -35.00 -5.17
CA ALA A 264 -6.79 -34.68 -4.91
C ALA A 264 -7.55 -34.15 -6.14
N LEU A 265 -6.90 -33.37 -7.02
CA LEU A 265 -7.56 -32.59 -8.07
C LEU A 265 -7.15 -33.01 -9.48
N GLY A 266 -6.00 -33.66 -9.63
CA GLY A 266 -5.37 -33.95 -10.92
C GLY A 266 -4.74 -32.71 -11.58
N GLU A 267 -3.80 -32.94 -12.49
CA GLU A 267 -3.02 -31.86 -13.15
C GLU A 267 -3.90 -30.93 -13.98
N GLU A 268 -4.83 -31.48 -14.77
CA GLU A 268 -5.73 -30.67 -15.61
C GLU A 268 -6.59 -29.70 -14.80
N ARG A 269 -7.11 -30.17 -13.67
CA ARG A 269 -7.93 -29.33 -12.78
C ARG A 269 -7.09 -28.25 -12.10
N LEU A 270 -5.87 -28.59 -11.69
CA LEU A 270 -4.93 -27.63 -11.11
C LEU A 270 -4.49 -26.58 -12.13
N GLU A 271 -4.19 -26.98 -13.37
CA GLU A 271 -3.88 -26.03 -14.44
C GLU A 271 -5.06 -25.06 -14.67
N SER A 272 -6.28 -25.57 -14.74
CA SER A 272 -7.48 -24.73 -14.86
C SER A 272 -7.67 -23.76 -13.68
N LEU A 273 -7.36 -24.17 -12.46
CA LEU A 273 -7.53 -23.36 -11.25
C LEU A 273 -6.39 -22.38 -11.03
N CYS A 274 -5.16 -22.81 -11.25
CA CYS A 274 -3.93 -22.08 -10.91
C CYS A 274 -3.30 -21.40 -12.12
N GLY A 275 -3.68 -21.76 -13.34
CA GLY A 275 -3.10 -21.21 -14.56
C GLY A 275 -1.60 -21.50 -14.69
N GLY A 276 -1.15 -22.66 -14.21
CA GLY A 276 0.27 -23.03 -14.17
C GLY A 276 1.05 -22.47 -12.98
N GLU A 277 0.41 -21.73 -12.08
CA GLU A 277 1.07 -21.18 -10.89
C GLU A 277 0.65 -21.91 -9.61
N CYS A 278 1.30 -23.02 -9.34
CA CYS A 278 1.27 -23.65 -8.03
C CYS A 278 2.59 -23.41 -7.31
N TYR A 279 2.50 -23.30 -5.98
CA TYR A 279 3.66 -23.20 -5.11
C TYR A 279 3.53 -24.17 -3.95
N ARG A 280 4.66 -24.67 -3.50
CA ARG A 280 4.75 -25.55 -2.34
C ARG A 280 5.79 -25.01 -1.34
N PRO A 281 5.64 -25.27 -0.03
CA PRO A 281 6.63 -24.85 0.95
C PRO A 281 8.02 -25.47 0.67
N ASP A 282 9.07 -24.68 0.80
CA ASP A 282 10.45 -25.14 0.69
C ASP A 282 10.96 -25.67 2.05
N GLY A 283 10.54 -26.86 2.44
CA GLY A 283 11.08 -27.54 3.61
C GLY A 283 10.98 -26.78 4.94
N GLY A 284 10.22 -25.71 5.00
CA GLY A 284 10.04 -24.89 6.20
C GLY A 284 11.00 -23.72 6.33
N ARG A 285 11.86 -23.45 5.36
CA ARG A 285 12.69 -22.22 5.36
C ARG A 285 11.82 -20.97 5.30
N ARG A 286 12.30 -19.90 5.93
CA ARG A 286 11.63 -18.62 5.97
C ARG A 286 12.49 -17.52 5.39
N LYS A 287 11.85 -16.55 4.75
CA LYS A 287 12.47 -15.31 4.33
C LYS A 287 12.92 -14.52 5.56
N ALA A 288 14.08 -13.87 5.47
CA ALA A 288 14.58 -13.07 6.57
C ALA A 288 13.75 -11.80 6.78
N ILE A 289 13.52 -11.43 8.03
CA ILE A 289 13.08 -10.08 8.39
C ILE A 289 14.32 -9.21 8.43
N THR A 290 14.38 -8.19 7.62
CA THR A 290 15.56 -7.30 7.50
C THR A 290 15.48 -6.10 8.42
N ARG A 291 14.24 -5.62 8.72
CA ARG A 291 14.05 -4.39 9.47
C ARG A 291 12.67 -4.34 10.13
N ILE A 292 12.57 -3.68 11.27
CA ILE A 292 11.33 -3.29 11.93
C ILE A 292 11.33 -1.76 12.03
N GLU A 293 10.29 -1.12 11.52
CA GLU A 293 10.07 0.33 11.61
C GLU A 293 8.85 0.61 12.47
N ILE A 294 8.98 1.54 13.39
CA ILE A 294 7.91 1.97 14.28
C ILE A 294 7.43 3.34 13.84
N VAL A 295 6.14 3.47 13.65
CA VAL A 295 5.45 4.74 13.41
C VAL A 295 4.78 5.17 14.71
N ARG A 296 5.04 6.39 15.16
CA ARG A 296 4.33 7.00 16.28
C ARG A 296 3.30 7.99 15.76
N ILE A 297 2.06 7.87 16.23
CA ILE A 297 0.97 8.76 15.86
C ILE A 297 0.36 9.32 17.12
N ARG A 298 0.43 10.65 17.29
CA ARG A 298 -0.17 11.36 18.39
C ARG A 298 -1.49 12.00 17.92
N PRO A 299 -2.60 11.82 18.64
CA PRO A 299 -3.84 12.52 18.29
C PRO A 299 -3.72 14.01 18.62
N GLN A 300 -4.42 14.84 17.84
CA GLN A 300 -4.57 16.26 18.14
C GLN A 300 -5.09 16.47 19.56
N VAL A 301 -4.52 17.44 20.26
CA VAL A 301 -4.99 17.91 21.58
C VAL A 301 -5.80 19.20 21.47
N ARG A 302 -5.78 19.88 20.32
CA ARG A 302 -6.58 21.05 19.97
C ARG A 302 -7.06 20.94 18.53
N ALA A 303 -8.26 21.45 18.24
CA ALA A 303 -8.88 21.38 16.91
C ALA A 303 -8.07 22.10 15.81
N ASP A 304 -7.29 23.12 16.17
CA ASP A 304 -6.45 23.89 15.25
C ASP A 304 -5.01 23.37 15.12
N GLU A 305 -4.69 22.27 15.80
CA GLU A 305 -3.34 21.69 15.75
C GLU A 305 -3.06 21.04 14.40
N PRO A 306 -1.94 21.36 13.72
CA PRO A 306 -1.57 20.73 12.46
C PRO A 306 -1.36 19.22 12.63
N VAL A 307 -1.97 18.42 11.75
CA VAL A 307 -1.91 16.95 11.82
C VAL A 307 -0.56 16.40 11.38
N ALA A 308 0.04 16.97 10.33
CA ALA A 308 1.28 16.44 9.76
C ALA A 308 2.41 16.16 10.77
N PRO A 309 2.72 17.08 11.73
CA PRO A 309 3.77 16.83 12.72
C PRO A 309 3.43 15.77 13.76
N LEU A 310 2.16 15.31 13.82
CA LEU A 310 1.69 14.30 14.77
C LEU A 310 1.91 12.87 14.26
N VAL A 311 2.26 12.72 12.98
CA VAL A 311 2.57 11.44 12.34
C VAL A 311 4.08 11.34 12.15
N GLU A 312 4.73 10.58 12.99
CA GLU A 312 6.18 10.38 12.98
C GLU A 312 6.52 9.06 12.28
N ASN A 313 6.65 9.14 10.96
CA ASN A 313 7.11 8.00 10.16
C ASN A 313 8.54 7.64 10.53
N GLN A 314 8.81 6.33 10.68
CA GLN A 314 10.14 5.85 11.09
C GLN A 314 10.64 6.50 12.40
N TRP A 315 9.73 6.69 13.37
CA TRP A 315 10.08 7.21 14.69
C TRP A 315 11.22 6.41 15.35
N GLN A 316 11.17 5.08 15.23
CA GLN A 316 12.29 4.21 15.54
C GLN A 316 12.46 3.17 14.43
N VAL A 317 13.72 2.81 14.14
CA VAL A 317 14.08 1.83 13.13
C VAL A 317 15.08 0.85 13.73
N PHE A 318 14.82 -0.43 13.57
CA PHE A 318 15.66 -1.50 14.09
C PHE A 318 16.05 -2.42 12.94
N ASP A 319 17.35 -2.52 12.68
CA ASP A 319 17.88 -3.50 11.74
C ASP A 319 17.83 -4.89 12.37
N CYS A 320 17.39 -5.87 11.62
CA CYS A 320 17.31 -7.25 12.04
C CYS A 320 18.52 -8.04 11.57
N PRO A 321 18.86 -9.15 12.26
CA PRO A 321 20.00 -9.98 11.86
C PRO A 321 19.87 -10.48 10.42
N ALA A 322 20.92 -10.34 9.62
CA ALA A 322 20.93 -10.75 8.21
C ALA A 322 20.71 -12.27 8.01
N ARG A 323 20.85 -13.06 9.07
CA ARG A 323 20.61 -14.51 9.08
C ARG A 323 19.71 -14.84 10.25
N GLY A 324 18.49 -15.20 9.96
CA GLY A 324 17.49 -15.58 10.97
C GLY A 324 16.10 -15.54 10.39
N GLU A 325 15.25 -16.40 10.88
CA GLU A 325 13.86 -16.51 10.41
C GLU A 325 12.96 -15.42 10.99
N GLY A 326 13.41 -14.77 12.08
CA GLY A 326 12.62 -13.76 12.78
C GLY A 326 13.46 -12.66 13.42
N CYS A 327 12.77 -11.65 13.92
CA CYS A 327 13.33 -10.48 14.58
C CYS A 327 12.43 -10.11 15.76
N THR A 328 13.05 -9.80 16.90
CA THR A 328 12.34 -9.31 18.10
C THR A 328 13.07 -8.08 18.61
N VAL A 329 12.30 -7.01 18.85
CA VAL A 329 12.81 -5.76 19.40
C VAL A 329 11.95 -5.31 20.58
N GLU A 330 12.57 -4.68 21.57
CA GLU A 330 11.89 -4.01 22.66
C GLU A 330 12.32 -2.55 22.69
N PHE A 331 11.38 -1.67 22.99
CA PHE A 331 11.61 -0.22 23.06
C PHE A 331 10.61 0.45 24.01
N GLU A 332 10.90 1.68 24.31
CA GLU A 332 10.08 2.52 25.20
C GLU A 332 9.71 3.83 24.47
N ASP A 333 8.57 4.43 24.86
CA ASP A 333 8.24 5.79 24.47
C ASP A 333 8.40 6.73 25.68
N PRO A 334 9.56 7.40 25.81
CA PRO A 334 9.83 8.28 26.95
C PRO A 334 9.07 9.61 26.88
N GLU A 335 8.43 9.90 25.76
CA GLU A 335 7.69 11.14 25.55
C GLU A 335 6.17 10.96 25.70
N TYR A 336 5.75 9.81 26.18
CA TYR A 336 4.34 9.49 26.42
C TYR A 336 3.72 10.40 27.50
#